data_20c8f297a7ff0e79403be78a93254056
#
_entry.id   20c8f297a7ff0e79403be78a93254056
#
_cell.length_a   1.000
_cell.length_b   1.000
_cell.length_c   1.000
_cell.angle_alpha   90.00
_cell.angle_beta   90.00
_cell.angle_gamma   90.00
#
_symmetry.space_group_name_H-M   'P 1'
#
loop_
_entity.id
_entity.type
_entity.pdbx_description
1 polymer ?
#
loop_
_entity_poly.entity_id
_entity_poly.type
_entity_poly.pdbx_seq_one_letter_code
_entity_poly.pdbx_strand_id
1 'polypeptide(L)'
;ADNGRGNVLYLLGSIHTDRNNLYPFHKQLRDVILNAEQVSFELDFNDTDQLLEFAAMQTYPAGDSLANHISPALYQAVVQAAAQLGMDEGTVSQYKPWALANSFSSLATLDETSSENAMAIDLYVNAKAINAGIGIGAVETYAFQGQIFDTLSPEYQEQYLAGGLLLILDPDSISQETRDALTQVLGEDAFQPATQEAIQAQLDQISAMMDSWKARDA
;
A
#
# COMPACT_ATOMS: atom_id res chain seq x y z
N ALA A 1 -23.02 -14.94 -0.95
CA ALA A 1 -23.90 -15.34 -2.07
C ALA A 1 -24.14 -16.85 -2.02
N ASP A 2 -25.33 -17.29 -2.33
CA ASP A 2 -25.74 -18.70 -2.40
C ASP A 2 -26.28 -18.96 -3.81
N ASN A 3 -25.83 -20.03 -4.46
CA ASN A 3 -26.27 -20.39 -5.80
C ASN A 3 -27.49 -21.34 -5.81
N GLY A 4 -28.11 -21.63 -4.67
CA GLY A 4 -29.24 -22.55 -4.54
C GLY A 4 -28.90 -24.04 -4.76
N ARG A 5 -27.60 -24.37 -4.89
CA ARG A 5 -27.09 -25.74 -5.09
C ARG A 5 -26.21 -26.22 -3.93
N GLY A 6 -26.25 -25.49 -2.82
CA GLY A 6 -25.45 -25.78 -1.63
C GLY A 6 -24.06 -25.13 -1.60
N ASN A 7 -23.66 -24.41 -2.65
CA ASN A 7 -22.40 -23.67 -2.64
C ASN A 7 -22.67 -22.25 -2.14
N VAL A 8 -21.92 -21.83 -1.15
CA VAL A 8 -22.02 -20.50 -0.55
C VAL A 8 -20.70 -19.77 -0.75
N LEU A 9 -20.77 -18.53 -1.23
CA LEU A 9 -19.65 -17.61 -1.34
C LEU A 9 -19.83 -16.49 -0.32
N TYR A 10 -18.84 -16.31 0.52
CA TYR A 10 -18.70 -15.15 1.42
C TYR A 10 -17.72 -14.15 0.82
N LEU A 11 -18.08 -12.88 0.83
CA LEU A 11 -17.20 -11.78 0.42
C LEU A 11 -16.88 -10.96 1.67
N LEU A 12 -15.61 -10.92 2.03
CA LEU A 12 -15.10 -10.10 3.13
C LEU A 12 -14.38 -8.89 2.54
N GLY A 13 -14.85 -7.68 2.85
CA GLY A 13 -14.08 -6.48 2.55
C GLY A 13 -12.90 -6.39 3.53
N SER A 14 -11.70 -6.30 3.02
CA SER A 14 -10.50 -6.11 3.83
C SER A 14 -9.99 -4.67 3.78
N ILE A 15 -9.24 -4.30 4.80
CA ILE A 15 -8.48 -3.05 4.87
C ILE A 15 -7.07 -3.39 5.32
N HIS A 16 -6.08 -2.82 4.61
CA HIS A 16 -4.66 -3.03 4.91
C HIS A 16 -4.21 -2.11 6.06
N THR A 17 -4.97 -2.10 7.14
CA THR A 17 -4.64 -1.30 8.31
C THR A 17 -4.49 -2.19 9.53
N ASP A 18 -3.59 -1.80 10.35
CA ASP A 18 -3.07 -2.44 11.52
C ASP A 18 -3.68 -1.81 12.80
N ARG A 19 -4.98 -1.76 12.96
CA ARG A 19 -5.57 -1.18 14.16
C ARG A 19 -5.93 -2.24 15.20
N ASN A 20 -5.38 -2.04 16.39
CA ASN A 20 -5.31 -2.93 17.57
C ASN A 20 -6.61 -3.53 18.12
N ASN A 21 -7.76 -3.27 17.57
CA ASN A 21 -9.04 -3.71 18.14
C ASN A 21 -9.85 -4.60 17.19
N LEU A 22 -9.26 -5.13 16.13
CA LEU A 22 -9.95 -5.99 15.18
C LEU A 22 -9.93 -7.46 15.59
N TYR A 23 -8.98 -7.86 16.42
CA TYR A 23 -8.76 -9.26 16.77
C TYR A 23 -9.05 -9.56 18.25
N PRO A 24 -9.59 -10.76 18.53
CA PRO A 24 -10.07 -11.77 17.58
C PRO A 24 -11.35 -11.31 16.88
N PHE A 25 -11.51 -11.65 15.61
CA PHE A 25 -12.78 -11.42 14.91
C PHE A 25 -13.98 -11.99 15.66
N HIS A 26 -15.17 -11.44 15.40
CA HIS A 26 -16.43 -11.98 15.90
C HIS A 26 -16.57 -13.47 15.56
N LYS A 27 -17.26 -14.21 16.42
CA LYS A 27 -17.39 -15.67 16.30
C LYS A 27 -17.92 -16.12 14.94
N GLN A 28 -18.93 -15.45 14.39
CA GLN A 28 -19.51 -15.81 13.09
C GLN A 28 -18.49 -15.72 11.97
N LEU A 29 -17.69 -14.65 11.90
CA LEU A 29 -16.65 -14.48 10.89
C LEU A 29 -15.56 -15.54 11.04
N ARG A 30 -15.13 -15.83 12.26
CA ARG A 30 -14.17 -16.91 12.52
C ARG A 30 -14.70 -18.26 12.07
N ASP A 31 -15.98 -18.54 12.34
CA ASP A 31 -16.61 -19.81 11.95
C ASP A 31 -16.69 -19.91 10.41
N VAL A 32 -17.02 -18.81 9.72
CA VAL A 32 -17.02 -18.78 8.24
C VAL A 32 -15.63 -19.10 7.69
N ILE A 33 -14.59 -18.43 8.20
CA ILE A 33 -13.20 -18.65 7.74
C ILE A 33 -12.78 -20.11 8.00
N LEU A 34 -13.02 -20.63 9.21
CA LEU A 34 -12.54 -21.95 9.60
C LEU A 34 -13.33 -23.12 8.97
N ASN A 35 -14.54 -22.87 8.44
CA ASN A 35 -15.34 -23.87 7.75
C ASN A 35 -15.32 -23.69 6.22
N ALA A 36 -14.55 -22.76 5.70
CA ALA A 36 -14.39 -22.60 4.26
C ALA A 36 -13.60 -23.77 3.65
N GLU A 37 -13.99 -24.22 2.47
CA GLU A 37 -13.21 -25.18 1.68
C GLU A 37 -11.97 -24.54 1.08
N GLN A 38 -12.09 -23.24 0.73
CA GLN A 38 -11.03 -22.42 0.16
C GLN A 38 -11.21 -20.96 0.60
N VAL A 39 -10.10 -20.28 0.83
CA VAL A 39 -10.03 -18.82 0.99
C VAL A 39 -9.25 -18.27 -0.18
N SER A 40 -9.82 -17.28 -0.89
CA SER A 40 -9.14 -16.61 -1.98
C SER A 40 -8.88 -15.16 -1.62
N PHE A 41 -7.65 -14.73 -1.84
CA PHE A 41 -7.18 -13.35 -1.64
C PHE A 41 -7.07 -12.64 -2.99
N GLU A 42 -6.78 -11.35 -2.94
CA GLU A 42 -6.37 -10.60 -4.11
C GLU A 42 -5.10 -11.21 -4.70
N LEU A 43 -4.11 -11.47 -3.86
CA LEU A 43 -2.82 -12.08 -4.21
C LEU A 43 -2.52 -13.29 -3.31
N ASP A 44 -1.76 -14.25 -3.81
CA ASP A 44 -1.23 -15.34 -2.97
C ASP A 44 0.06 -14.90 -2.28
N PHE A 45 -0.03 -14.60 -0.99
CA PHE A 45 1.11 -14.18 -0.18
C PHE A 45 2.15 -15.29 0.04
N ASN A 46 1.84 -16.52 -0.36
CA ASN A 46 2.72 -17.69 -0.15
C ASN A 46 3.43 -18.10 -1.44
N ASP A 47 3.09 -17.52 -2.59
CA ASP A 47 3.72 -17.78 -3.88
C ASP A 47 5.05 -17.03 -3.99
N THR A 48 6.12 -17.70 -3.58
CA THR A 48 7.48 -17.12 -3.58
C THR A 48 7.96 -16.75 -4.98
N ASP A 49 7.57 -17.51 -6.00
CA ASP A 49 8.02 -17.24 -7.38
C ASP A 49 7.39 -15.95 -7.90
N GLN A 50 6.10 -15.75 -7.68
CA GLN A 50 5.43 -14.49 -8.03
C GLN A 50 5.97 -13.31 -7.22
N LEU A 51 6.30 -13.49 -5.95
CA LEU A 51 6.92 -12.44 -5.13
C LEU A 51 8.29 -12.01 -5.67
N LEU A 52 9.11 -12.96 -6.11
CA LEU A 52 10.41 -12.67 -6.74
C LEU A 52 10.25 -11.97 -8.09
N GLU A 53 9.29 -12.41 -8.92
CA GLU A 53 8.95 -11.76 -10.18
C GLU A 53 8.52 -10.30 -9.96
N PHE A 54 7.63 -10.07 -9.00
CA PHE A 54 7.18 -8.73 -8.65
C PHE A 54 8.32 -7.84 -8.14
N ALA A 55 9.20 -8.38 -7.30
CA ALA A 55 10.39 -7.66 -6.83
C ALA A 55 11.29 -7.23 -8.01
N ALA A 56 11.47 -8.11 -9.00
CA ALA A 56 12.23 -7.78 -10.21
C ALA A 56 11.55 -6.72 -11.08
N MET A 57 10.20 -6.66 -11.09
CA MET A 57 9.46 -5.63 -11.83
C MET A 57 9.63 -4.23 -11.24
N GLN A 58 9.93 -4.12 -9.95
CA GLN A 58 10.08 -2.85 -9.23
C GLN A 58 11.35 -2.08 -9.59
N THR A 59 12.31 -2.74 -10.21
CA THR A 59 13.63 -2.18 -10.50
C THR A 59 13.89 -2.02 -12.00
N TYR A 60 14.79 -1.11 -12.32
CA TYR A 60 15.31 -0.96 -13.67
C TYR A 60 16.35 -2.05 -13.99
N PRO A 61 16.49 -2.42 -15.26
CA PRO A 61 17.56 -3.33 -15.68
C PRO A 61 18.94 -2.71 -15.49
N ALA A 62 19.97 -3.54 -15.46
CA ALA A 62 21.35 -3.09 -15.33
C ALA A 62 21.71 -2.06 -16.41
N GLY A 63 22.27 -0.93 -15.99
CA GLY A 63 22.64 0.18 -16.86
C GLY A 63 21.58 1.27 -17.02
N ASP A 64 20.40 1.07 -16.43
CA ASP A 64 19.36 2.09 -16.33
C ASP A 64 19.13 2.48 -14.86
N SER A 65 18.51 3.64 -14.63
CA SER A 65 18.28 4.15 -13.29
C SER A 65 17.12 5.16 -13.25
N LEU A 66 16.59 5.40 -12.08
CA LEU A 66 15.53 6.36 -11.82
C LEU A 66 15.83 7.76 -12.41
N ALA A 67 17.08 8.19 -12.35
CA ALA A 67 17.52 9.50 -12.85
C ALA A 67 17.26 9.70 -14.36
N ASN A 68 17.09 8.63 -15.13
CA ASN A 68 16.77 8.70 -16.55
C ASN A 68 15.27 8.87 -16.83
N HIS A 69 14.42 8.71 -15.82
CA HIS A 69 12.97 8.58 -15.97
C HIS A 69 12.16 9.66 -15.25
N ILE A 70 12.81 10.46 -14.41
CA ILE A 70 12.18 11.58 -13.70
C ILE A 70 13.02 12.84 -13.84
N SER A 71 12.44 14.00 -13.52
CA SER A 71 13.17 15.27 -13.55
C SER A 71 14.34 15.27 -12.55
N PRO A 72 15.46 15.96 -12.85
CA PRO A 72 16.61 16.03 -11.94
C PRO A 72 16.25 16.59 -10.56
N ALA A 73 15.32 17.54 -10.50
CA ALA A 73 14.88 18.14 -9.24
C ALA A 73 14.06 17.15 -8.39
N LEU A 74 13.18 16.36 -9.03
CA LEU A 74 12.44 15.30 -8.34
C LEU A 74 13.38 14.19 -7.86
N TYR A 75 14.42 13.87 -8.66
CA TYR A 75 15.44 12.90 -8.24
C TYR A 75 16.17 13.35 -6.95
N GLN A 76 16.53 14.63 -6.84
CA GLN A 76 17.13 15.17 -5.61
C GLN A 76 16.18 15.07 -4.41
N ALA A 77 14.89 15.28 -4.61
CA ALA A 77 13.88 15.08 -3.57
C ALA A 77 13.83 13.60 -3.10
N VAL A 78 13.93 12.65 -4.02
CA VAL A 78 14.03 11.21 -3.68
C VAL A 78 15.28 10.92 -2.87
N VAL A 79 16.44 11.44 -3.27
CA VAL A 79 17.70 11.26 -2.53
C VAL A 79 17.62 11.83 -1.12
N GLN A 80 17.00 13.00 -0.97
CA GLN A 80 16.79 13.61 0.34
C GLN A 80 15.87 12.76 1.24
N ALA A 81 14.75 12.27 0.70
CA ALA A 81 13.84 11.40 1.44
C ALA A 81 14.52 10.07 1.83
N ALA A 82 15.27 9.47 0.89
CA ALA A 82 16.03 8.26 1.14
C ALA A 82 17.03 8.43 2.30
N ALA A 83 17.76 9.55 2.31
CA ALA A 83 18.71 9.86 3.38
C ALA A 83 18.03 9.99 4.75
N GLN A 84 16.82 10.57 4.83
CA GLN A 84 16.04 10.64 6.07
C GLN A 84 15.62 9.25 6.58
N LEU A 85 15.40 8.30 5.65
CA LEU A 85 15.04 6.91 5.95
C LEU A 85 16.27 6.01 6.17
N GLY A 86 17.50 6.55 6.08
CA GLY A 86 18.73 5.78 6.19
C GLY A 86 19.03 4.88 4.98
N MET A 87 18.40 5.15 3.84
CA MET A 87 18.63 4.44 2.58
C MET A 87 19.72 5.15 1.77
N ASP A 88 20.55 4.38 1.08
CA ASP A 88 21.57 4.96 0.20
C ASP A 88 21.03 5.27 -1.19
N GLU A 89 21.62 6.29 -1.83
CA GLU A 89 21.23 6.72 -3.17
C GLU A 89 21.36 5.60 -4.23
N GLY A 90 22.39 4.75 -4.12
CA GLY A 90 22.62 3.65 -5.06
C GLY A 90 21.48 2.65 -5.02
N THR A 91 20.90 2.42 -3.85
CA THR A 91 19.73 1.56 -3.68
C THR A 91 18.49 2.20 -4.33
N VAL A 92 18.12 3.41 -3.94
CA VAL A 92 16.88 4.04 -4.42
C VAL A 92 16.93 4.35 -5.92
N SER A 93 18.12 4.60 -6.48
CA SER A 93 18.29 4.85 -7.91
C SER A 93 17.92 3.67 -8.81
N GLN A 94 17.87 2.46 -8.27
CA GLN A 94 17.51 1.27 -9.04
C GLN A 94 16.01 1.06 -9.18
N TYR A 95 15.22 1.68 -8.31
CA TYR A 95 13.77 1.46 -8.27
C TYR A 95 13.02 2.36 -9.26
N LYS A 96 11.92 1.83 -9.77
CA LYS A 96 10.97 2.60 -10.58
C LYS A 96 10.17 3.59 -9.71
N PRO A 97 9.65 4.69 -10.28
CA PRO A 97 8.92 5.71 -9.52
C PRO A 97 7.76 5.15 -8.71
N TRP A 98 6.93 4.29 -9.32
CA TRP A 98 5.78 3.70 -8.65
C TRP A 98 6.17 2.80 -7.46
N ALA A 99 7.28 2.08 -7.58
CA ALA A 99 7.75 1.20 -6.52
C ALA A 99 8.24 1.99 -5.30
N LEU A 100 8.93 3.11 -5.52
CA LEU A 100 9.31 4.04 -4.45
C LEU A 100 8.08 4.71 -3.84
N ALA A 101 7.10 5.14 -4.64
CA ALA A 101 5.86 5.73 -4.14
C ALA A 101 5.12 4.78 -3.20
N ASN A 102 4.98 3.51 -3.58
CA ASN A 102 4.38 2.47 -2.74
C ASN A 102 5.18 2.26 -1.44
N SER A 103 6.52 2.22 -1.54
CA SER A 103 7.39 2.04 -0.39
C SER A 103 7.26 3.21 0.59
N PHE A 104 7.30 4.45 0.11
CA PHE A 104 7.16 5.65 0.93
C PHE A 104 5.76 5.71 1.58
N SER A 105 4.70 5.41 0.84
CA SER A 105 3.34 5.35 1.38
C SER A 105 3.22 4.29 2.48
N SER A 106 3.82 3.13 2.29
CA SER A 106 3.82 2.06 3.29
C SER A 106 4.58 2.48 4.55
N LEU A 107 5.75 3.09 4.40
CA LEU A 107 6.56 3.57 5.53
C LEU A 107 5.85 4.68 6.32
N ALA A 108 5.17 5.61 5.62
CA ALA A 108 4.42 6.68 6.26
C ALA A 108 3.21 6.17 7.08
N THR A 109 2.70 4.98 6.76
CA THR A 109 1.58 4.37 7.51
C THR A 109 2.04 3.50 8.68
N LEU A 110 3.33 3.23 8.80
CA LEU A 110 3.89 2.55 9.97
C LEU A 110 3.88 3.53 11.15
N ASP A 111 2.81 3.50 11.92
CA ASP A 111 2.69 4.28 13.15
C ASP A 111 3.57 3.67 14.24
N GLU A 112 4.34 4.50 14.95
CA GLU A 112 5.13 4.09 16.14
C GLU A 112 4.24 3.50 17.25
N THR A 113 2.93 3.73 17.18
CA THR A 113 1.92 3.16 18.09
C THR A 113 1.39 1.80 17.62
N SER A 114 1.79 1.32 16.44
CA SER A 114 1.42 -0.01 15.96
C SER A 114 1.94 -1.06 16.94
N SER A 115 1.05 -1.83 17.54
CA SER A 115 1.48 -2.89 18.46
C SER A 115 2.27 -3.94 17.69
N GLU A 116 3.27 -4.54 18.32
CA GLU A 116 4.07 -5.65 17.76
C GLU A 116 3.21 -6.83 17.24
N ASN A 117 1.93 -6.85 17.57
CA ASN A 117 0.97 -7.91 17.19
C ASN A 117 -0.05 -7.45 16.15
N ALA A 118 0.07 -6.24 15.65
CA ALA A 118 -0.84 -5.71 14.68
C ALA A 118 -0.57 -6.38 13.31
N MET A 119 -1.61 -6.92 12.70
CA MET A 119 -1.55 -7.68 11.45
C MET A 119 -2.68 -7.23 10.53
N ALA A 120 -2.39 -6.99 9.26
CA ALA A 120 -3.41 -6.71 8.26
C ALA A 120 -4.43 -7.87 8.20
N ILE A 121 -5.68 -7.55 7.88
CA ILE A 121 -6.77 -8.53 7.87
C ILE A 121 -6.45 -9.71 6.97
N ASP A 122 -5.92 -9.44 5.79
CA ASP A 122 -5.57 -10.48 4.80
C ASP A 122 -4.51 -11.44 5.35
N LEU A 123 -3.46 -10.91 5.96
CA LEU A 123 -2.40 -11.73 6.58
C LEU A 123 -2.92 -12.53 7.76
N TYR A 124 -3.82 -11.96 8.57
CA TYR A 124 -4.45 -12.70 9.67
C TYR A 124 -5.30 -13.88 9.15
N VAL A 125 -6.13 -13.64 8.14
CA VAL A 125 -6.97 -14.69 7.53
C VAL A 125 -6.10 -15.73 6.85
N ASN A 126 -5.06 -15.31 6.13
CA ASN A 126 -4.08 -16.22 5.51
C ASN A 126 -3.42 -17.14 6.54
N ALA A 127 -2.93 -16.58 7.64
CA ALA A 127 -2.34 -17.37 8.72
C ALA A 127 -3.34 -18.37 9.34
N LYS A 128 -4.61 -17.98 9.49
CA LYS A 128 -5.67 -18.89 9.98
C LYS A 128 -5.98 -20.01 8.99
N ALA A 129 -6.03 -19.69 7.68
CA ALA A 129 -6.27 -20.68 6.64
C ALA A 129 -5.14 -21.71 6.58
N ILE A 130 -3.87 -21.26 6.60
CA ILE A 130 -2.70 -22.14 6.65
C ILE A 130 -2.77 -23.08 7.86
N ASN A 131 -2.98 -22.51 9.06
CA ASN A 131 -3.02 -23.29 10.31
C ASN A 131 -4.16 -24.31 10.35
N ALA A 132 -5.25 -24.05 9.63
CA ALA A 132 -6.41 -24.95 9.54
C ALA A 132 -6.33 -25.93 8.35
N GLY A 133 -5.31 -25.83 7.49
CA GLY A 133 -5.18 -26.65 6.28
C GLY A 133 -6.22 -26.33 5.20
N ILE A 134 -6.75 -25.11 5.20
CA ILE A 134 -7.74 -24.65 4.23
C ILE A 134 -7.01 -24.28 2.93
N GLY A 135 -7.58 -24.64 1.78
CA GLY A 135 -7.05 -24.28 0.48
C GLY A 135 -6.94 -22.75 0.31
N ILE A 136 -5.81 -22.28 -0.21
CA ILE A 136 -5.58 -20.86 -0.50
C ILE A 136 -5.58 -20.67 -2.02
N GLY A 137 -6.20 -19.59 -2.48
CA GLY A 137 -6.19 -19.15 -3.86
C GLY A 137 -6.00 -17.65 -3.97
N ALA A 138 -5.78 -17.18 -5.19
CA ALA A 138 -5.72 -15.77 -5.53
C ALA A 138 -6.62 -15.47 -6.71
N VAL A 139 -7.12 -14.23 -6.81
CA VAL A 139 -7.93 -13.76 -7.94
C VAL A 139 -7.11 -12.96 -8.95
N GLU A 140 -5.95 -12.46 -8.54
CA GLU A 140 -5.01 -11.73 -9.37
C GLU A 140 -3.59 -12.30 -9.23
N THR A 141 -2.68 -11.80 -10.02
CA THR A 141 -1.25 -12.11 -9.93
C THR A 141 -0.46 -10.85 -9.61
N TYR A 142 0.67 -11.00 -8.95
CA TYR A 142 1.61 -9.90 -8.71
C TYR A 142 2.09 -9.24 -10.00
N ALA A 143 2.32 -10.05 -11.05
CA ALA A 143 2.69 -9.54 -12.36
C ALA A 143 1.60 -8.65 -12.97
N PHE A 144 0.32 -9.00 -12.82
CA PHE A 144 -0.79 -8.19 -13.30
C PHE A 144 -0.84 -6.83 -12.57
N GLN A 145 -0.73 -6.83 -11.26
CA GLN A 145 -0.70 -5.58 -10.48
C GLN A 145 0.52 -4.72 -10.83
N GLY A 146 1.70 -5.32 -10.96
CA GLY A 146 2.90 -4.60 -11.37
C GLY A 146 2.77 -3.95 -12.74
N GLN A 147 2.12 -4.64 -13.70
CA GLN A 147 1.85 -4.10 -15.03
C GLN A 147 0.93 -2.88 -15.01
N ILE A 148 -0.05 -2.83 -14.12
CA ILE A 148 -0.91 -1.65 -13.96
C ILE A 148 -0.07 -0.41 -13.67
N PHE A 149 0.88 -0.52 -12.74
CA PHE A 149 1.78 0.58 -12.41
C PHE A 149 2.77 0.90 -13.54
N ASP A 150 3.34 -0.11 -14.18
CA ASP A 150 4.29 0.06 -15.28
C ASP A 150 3.68 0.73 -16.51
N THR A 151 2.37 0.60 -16.72
CA THR A 151 1.66 1.19 -17.86
C THR A 151 1.16 2.62 -17.60
N LEU A 152 1.33 3.15 -16.39
CA LEU A 152 1.03 4.55 -16.11
C LEU A 152 1.94 5.47 -16.93
N SER A 153 1.40 6.62 -17.37
CA SER A 153 2.22 7.58 -18.11
C SER A 153 3.39 8.09 -17.25
N PRO A 154 4.51 8.51 -17.87
CA PRO A 154 5.65 9.06 -17.12
C PRO A 154 5.24 10.20 -16.18
N GLU A 155 4.36 11.09 -16.62
CA GLU A 155 3.87 12.22 -15.84
C GLU A 155 3.08 11.75 -14.62
N TYR A 156 2.25 10.71 -14.80
CA TYR A 156 1.48 10.14 -13.67
C TYR A 156 2.39 9.43 -12.68
N GLN A 157 3.42 8.73 -13.16
CA GLN A 157 4.41 8.09 -12.29
C GLN A 157 5.20 9.11 -11.48
N GLU A 158 5.58 10.26 -12.08
CA GLU A 158 6.20 11.36 -11.34
C GLU A 158 5.26 11.95 -10.29
N GLN A 159 3.98 12.17 -10.64
CA GLN A 159 2.97 12.65 -9.67
C GLN A 159 2.77 11.68 -8.52
N TYR A 160 2.71 10.39 -8.82
CA TYR A 160 2.54 9.36 -7.81
C TYR A 160 3.74 9.30 -6.85
N LEU A 161 4.96 9.37 -7.41
CA LEU A 161 6.20 9.44 -6.62
C LEU A 161 6.24 10.70 -5.76
N ALA A 162 5.93 11.86 -6.34
CA ALA A 162 5.92 13.14 -5.63
C ALA A 162 4.90 13.12 -4.47
N GLY A 163 3.72 12.51 -4.67
CA GLY A 163 2.75 12.30 -3.60
C GLY A 163 3.28 11.44 -2.46
N GLY A 164 3.99 10.35 -2.78
CA GLY A 164 4.66 9.51 -1.79
C GLY A 164 5.75 10.25 -0.99
N LEU A 165 6.50 11.12 -1.66
CA LEU A 165 7.54 11.94 -1.03
C LEU A 165 6.96 12.93 0.00
N LEU A 166 5.80 13.51 -0.27
CA LEU A 166 5.13 14.41 0.68
C LEU A 166 4.73 13.72 1.99
N LEU A 167 4.58 12.41 1.99
CA LEU A 167 4.26 11.66 3.21
C LEU A 167 5.48 11.42 4.11
N ILE A 168 6.69 11.50 3.54
CA ILE A 168 7.95 11.20 4.23
C ILE A 168 8.71 12.47 4.59
N LEU A 169 8.73 13.43 3.65
CA LEU A 169 9.51 14.66 3.83
C LEU A 169 8.83 15.61 4.84
N ASP A 170 9.60 16.05 5.82
CA ASP A 170 9.16 17.15 6.67
C ASP A 170 9.19 18.46 5.88
N PRO A 171 8.04 19.11 5.68
CA PRO A 171 7.93 20.35 4.89
C PRO A 171 8.83 21.48 5.40
N ASP A 172 9.15 21.51 6.69
CA ASP A 172 9.98 22.56 7.29
C ASP A 172 11.47 22.32 7.10
N SER A 173 11.86 21.08 6.76
CA SER A 173 13.26 20.66 6.62
C SER A 173 13.73 20.54 5.17
N ILE A 174 12.84 20.59 4.18
CA ILE A 174 13.20 20.46 2.77
C ILE A 174 13.81 21.74 2.20
N SER A 175 14.70 21.58 1.21
CA SER A 175 15.25 22.71 0.48
C SER A 175 14.20 23.43 -0.36
N GLN A 176 14.45 24.71 -0.70
CA GLN A 176 13.56 25.41 -1.62
C GLN A 176 13.49 24.72 -2.99
N GLU A 177 14.60 24.19 -3.47
CA GLU A 177 14.68 23.43 -4.74
C GLU A 177 13.77 22.19 -4.70
N THR A 178 13.78 21.42 -3.61
CA THR A 178 12.90 20.28 -3.41
C THR A 178 11.43 20.71 -3.38
N ARG A 179 11.13 21.81 -2.68
CA ARG A 179 9.79 22.37 -2.62
C ARG A 179 9.28 22.79 -4.00
N ASP A 180 10.11 23.49 -4.77
CA ASP A 180 9.77 23.93 -6.12
C ASP A 180 9.54 22.73 -7.06
N ALA A 181 10.38 21.70 -6.96
CA ALA A 181 10.22 20.46 -7.73
C ALA A 181 8.90 19.75 -7.44
N LEU A 182 8.55 19.59 -6.17
CA LEU A 182 7.27 18.95 -5.77
C LEU A 182 6.06 19.83 -6.17
N THR A 183 6.18 21.15 -6.03
CA THR A 183 5.15 22.09 -6.47
C THR A 183 4.94 22.04 -7.99
N GLN A 184 6.02 21.91 -8.77
CA GLN A 184 5.93 21.79 -10.21
C GLN A 184 5.17 20.55 -10.66
N VAL A 185 5.34 19.43 -9.95
CA VAL A 185 4.69 18.14 -10.27
C VAL A 185 3.27 18.05 -9.74
N LEU A 186 3.03 18.53 -8.52
CA LEU A 186 1.75 18.35 -7.80
C LEU A 186 0.84 19.58 -7.82
N GLY A 187 1.38 20.75 -8.21
CA GLY A 187 0.66 22.02 -8.19
C GLY A 187 0.96 22.87 -6.95
N GLU A 188 0.49 24.13 -6.99
CA GLU A 188 0.79 25.15 -5.96
C GLU A 188 0.22 24.80 -4.58
N ASP A 189 -0.80 23.96 -4.53
CA ASP A 189 -1.47 23.55 -3.29
C ASP A 189 -0.75 22.37 -2.57
N ALA A 190 0.35 21.83 -3.14
CA ALA A 190 1.04 20.64 -2.61
C ALA A 190 1.47 20.77 -1.13
N PHE A 191 1.82 21.98 -0.70
CA PHE A 191 2.27 22.26 0.67
C PHE A 191 1.27 23.11 1.47
N GLN A 192 0.09 23.32 0.95
CA GLN A 192 -0.94 24.03 1.72
C GLN A 192 -1.44 23.11 2.83
N PRO A 193 -1.52 23.59 4.07
CA PRO A 193 -2.13 22.80 5.12
C PRO A 193 -3.56 22.46 4.72
N ALA A 194 -3.90 21.18 4.79
CA ALA A 194 -5.27 20.79 4.57
C ALA A 194 -6.18 21.59 5.50
N THR A 195 -7.24 22.18 4.95
CA THR A 195 -8.19 22.94 5.77
C THR A 195 -8.77 22.03 6.85
N GLN A 196 -9.12 22.59 8.01
CA GLN A 196 -9.78 21.82 9.07
C GLN A 196 -11.01 21.06 8.55
N GLU A 197 -11.75 21.66 7.59
CA GLU A 197 -12.89 21.04 6.94
C GLU A 197 -12.48 19.81 6.10
N ALA A 198 -11.39 19.90 5.35
CA ALA A 198 -10.88 18.78 4.54
C ALA A 198 -10.37 17.64 5.43
N ILE A 199 -9.66 17.96 6.50
CA ILE A 199 -9.18 16.98 7.49
C ILE A 199 -10.39 16.30 8.15
N GLN A 200 -11.38 17.07 8.59
CA GLN A 200 -12.58 16.53 9.24
C GLN A 200 -13.36 15.65 8.27
N ALA A 201 -13.55 16.07 7.01
CA ALA A 201 -14.23 15.26 6.00
C ALA A 201 -13.52 13.92 5.74
N GLN A 202 -12.20 13.93 5.74
CA GLN A 202 -11.41 12.70 5.57
C GLN A 202 -11.53 11.77 6.79
N LEU A 203 -11.49 12.33 8.00
CA LEU A 203 -11.71 11.58 9.24
C LEU A 203 -13.12 10.99 9.30
N ASP A 204 -14.13 11.74 8.87
CA ASP A 204 -15.53 11.29 8.83
C ASP A 204 -15.70 10.14 7.81
N GLN A 205 -15.02 10.20 6.65
CA GLN A 205 -15.03 9.11 5.67
C GLN A 205 -14.37 7.84 6.24
N ILE A 206 -13.21 7.98 6.90
CA ILE A 206 -12.52 6.86 7.54
C ILE A 206 -13.39 6.26 8.64
N SER A 207 -14.00 7.10 9.48
CA SER A 207 -14.89 6.67 10.55
C SER A 207 -16.11 5.92 9.99
N ALA A 208 -16.76 6.46 8.97
CA ALA A 208 -17.90 5.83 8.31
C ALA A 208 -17.55 4.48 7.68
N MET A 209 -16.38 4.38 7.05
CA MET A 209 -15.85 3.13 6.51
C MET A 209 -15.63 2.10 7.62
N MET A 210 -15.00 2.49 8.72
CA MET A 210 -14.73 1.63 9.88
C MET A 210 -16.01 1.18 10.58
N ASP A 211 -16.99 2.09 10.73
CA ASP A 211 -18.29 1.79 11.32
C ASP A 211 -19.10 0.85 10.43
N SER A 212 -19.06 1.07 9.11
CA SER A 212 -19.67 0.15 8.13
C SER A 212 -19.03 -1.24 8.18
N TRP A 213 -17.72 -1.32 8.40
CA TRP A 213 -17.01 -2.58 8.55
C TRP A 213 -17.40 -3.31 9.86
N LYS A 214 -17.45 -2.59 10.99
CA LYS A 214 -17.87 -3.11 12.29
C LYS A 214 -19.35 -3.53 12.31
N ALA A 215 -20.23 -2.77 11.64
CA ALA A 215 -21.67 -3.07 11.60
C ALA A 215 -21.99 -4.35 10.82
N ARG A 216 -21.09 -4.85 9.99
CA ARG A 216 -21.23 -6.15 9.30
C ARG A 216 -20.96 -7.34 10.22
N ASP A 217 -20.41 -7.10 11.40
CA ASP A 217 -20.14 -8.09 12.44
C ASP A 217 -21.31 -8.22 13.46
N ALA A 218 -22.36 -7.44 13.35
CA ALA A 218 -23.56 -7.49 14.20
C ALA A 218 -24.72 -8.19 13.48
#